data_e9a35742261c1396c9fe4033cbb1c7a2
#
_entry.id   e9a35742261c1396c9fe4033cbb1c7a2
#
_cell.length_a   1.000
_cell.length_b   1.000
_cell.length_c   1.000
_cell.angle_alpha   90.00
_cell.angle_beta   90.00
_cell.angle_gamma   90.00
#
_symmetry.space_group_name_H-M   'P 1'
#
loop_
_entity.id
_entity.type
_entity.pdbx_description
1 polymer ?
#
loop_
_entity_poly.entity_id
_entity_poly.type
_entity_poly.pdbx_seq_one_letter_code
_entity_poly.pdbx_strand_id
1 'polypeptide(L)'
;MPGKVGFIGLGNMGGPMALNLAKTGFSLVVHDIDPRKLDPLVAQGAAIETSPGAVAGAVDRTICMVETTDQAEAVIIGDQGIITRAQAGHIVLCMSTI
;
A
#
# COMPACT_ATOMS: atom_id res chain seq x y z
N MET A 1 19.32 7.17 -0.25
CA MET A 1 18.07 7.21 -1.01
C MET A 1 16.99 6.44 -0.31
N PRO A 2 15.79 6.97 -0.17
CA PRO A 2 14.69 6.17 0.37
C PRO A 2 14.38 5.03 -0.60
N GLY A 3 14.11 3.85 -0.06
CA GLY A 3 13.71 2.71 -0.85
C GLY A 3 12.27 2.86 -1.34
N LYS A 4 11.78 1.82 -2.01
CA LYS A 4 10.39 1.77 -2.43
C LYS A 4 9.49 1.41 -1.25
N VAL A 5 8.36 2.09 -1.14
CA VAL A 5 7.40 1.87 -0.07
C VAL A 5 6.07 1.48 -0.70
N GLY A 6 5.50 0.38 -0.22
CA GLY A 6 4.16 -0.03 -0.63
C GLY A 6 3.11 0.69 0.21
N PHE A 7 1.99 1.06 -0.40
CA PHE A 7 0.89 1.70 0.31
C PHE A 7 -0.43 1.10 -0.16
N ILE A 8 -1.17 0.52 0.76
CA ILE A 8 -2.43 -0.14 0.48
C ILE A 8 -3.52 0.53 1.28
N GLY A 9 -4.60 0.93 0.60
CA GLY A 9 -5.71 1.65 1.22
C GLY A 9 -5.54 3.15 1.12
N LEU A 10 -6.23 3.77 0.17
CA LEU A 10 -6.09 5.19 -0.15
C LEU A 10 -7.35 5.98 0.17
N GLY A 11 -8.00 5.64 1.28
CA GLY A 11 -9.20 6.33 1.73
C GLY A 11 -8.89 7.71 2.33
N ASN A 12 -9.79 8.17 3.21
CA ASN A 12 -9.72 9.54 3.74
C ASN A 12 -8.42 9.86 4.47
N MET A 13 -7.80 8.87 5.10
CA MET A 13 -6.52 9.05 5.79
C MET A 13 -5.35 8.57 4.96
N GLY A 14 -5.50 7.41 4.31
CA GLY A 14 -4.40 6.81 3.56
C GLY A 14 -4.01 7.60 2.32
N GLY A 15 -5.00 8.13 1.59
CA GLY A 15 -4.73 8.91 0.39
C GLY A 15 -3.83 10.11 0.64
N PRO A 16 -4.19 11.01 1.59
CA PRO A 16 -3.32 12.15 1.91
C PRO A 16 -1.94 11.74 2.42
N MET A 17 -1.84 10.68 3.22
CA MET A 17 -0.55 10.21 3.71
C MET A 17 0.34 9.73 2.56
N ALA A 18 -0.23 8.91 1.66
CA ALA A 18 0.52 8.43 0.51
C ALA A 18 0.96 9.57 -0.38
N LEU A 19 0.09 10.55 -0.59
CA LEU A 19 0.41 11.72 -1.40
C LEU A 19 1.57 12.52 -0.79
N ASN A 20 1.57 12.70 0.52
CA ASN A 20 2.67 13.37 1.21
C ASN A 20 3.99 12.62 1.02
N LEU A 21 3.98 11.30 1.15
CA LEU A 21 5.17 10.50 0.93
C LEU A 21 5.70 10.64 -0.48
N ALA A 22 4.79 10.63 -1.47
CA ALA A 22 5.20 10.81 -2.86
C ALA A 22 5.84 12.18 -3.08
N LYS A 23 5.27 13.22 -2.49
CA LYS A 23 5.79 14.58 -2.62
C LYS A 23 7.14 14.79 -1.94
N THR A 24 7.45 14.00 -0.92
CA THR A 24 8.73 14.10 -0.23
C THR A 24 9.82 13.25 -0.88
N GLY A 25 9.54 12.62 -2.00
CA GLY A 25 10.56 11.93 -2.79
C GLY A 25 10.60 10.42 -2.63
N PHE A 26 9.69 9.82 -1.87
CA PHE A 26 9.61 8.37 -1.79
C PHE A 26 9.04 7.78 -3.07
N SER A 27 9.61 6.68 -3.51
CA SER A 27 9.04 5.90 -4.62
C SER A 27 7.95 5.00 -4.05
N LEU A 28 6.71 5.20 -4.50
CA LEU A 28 5.57 4.45 -3.98
C LEU A 28 5.08 3.41 -4.98
N VAL A 29 4.66 2.28 -4.43
CA VAL A 29 3.89 1.26 -5.15
C VAL A 29 2.57 1.14 -4.41
N VAL A 30 1.45 1.40 -5.09
CA VAL A 30 0.17 1.61 -4.43
C VAL A 30 -0.89 0.63 -4.93
N HIS A 31 -1.86 0.35 -4.07
CA HIS A 31 -3.04 -0.44 -4.40
C HIS A 31 -4.23 0.02 -3.58
N ASP A 32 -5.40 0.04 -4.21
CA ASP A 32 -6.69 0.21 -3.56
C ASP A 32 -7.72 -0.58 -4.35
N ILE A 33 -8.78 -1.04 -3.70
CA ILE A 33 -9.87 -1.75 -4.38
C ILE A 33 -10.66 -0.82 -5.29
N ASP A 34 -10.61 0.49 -5.05
CA ASP A 34 -11.26 1.49 -5.90
C ASP A 34 -10.19 2.15 -6.77
N PRO A 35 -10.16 1.87 -8.09
CA PRO A 35 -9.12 2.41 -8.97
C PRO A 35 -9.10 3.95 -9.02
N ARG A 36 -10.22 4.61 -8.76
CA ARG A 36 -10.27 6.06 -8.81
C ARG A 36 -9.41 6.71 -7.74
N LYS A 37 -9.18 6.02 -6.62
CA LYS A 37 -8.34 6.53 -5.54
C LYS A 37 -6.86 6.51 -5.89
N LEU A 38 -6.49 5.80 -6.94
CA LEU A 38 -5.10 5.71 -7.40
C LEU A 38 -4.69 6.92 -8.25
N ASP A 39 -5.65 7.62 -8.85
CA ASP A 39 -5.34 8.68 -9.82
C ASP A 39 -4.42 9.78 -9.27
N PRO A 40 -4.65 10.34 -8.07
CA PRO A 40 -3.75 11.37 -7.55
C PRO A 40 -2.32 10.86 -7.33
N LEU A 41 -2.17 9.60 -6.97
CA LEU A 41 -0.87 8.99 -6.73
C LEU A 41 -0.14 8.75 -8.04
N VAL A 42 -0.84 8.31 -9.06
CA VAL A 42 -0.27 8.13 -10.40
C VAL A 42 0.23 9.47 -10.94
N ALA A 43 -0.52 10.53 -10.71
CA ALA A 43 -0.10 11.88 -11.12
C ALA A 43 1.20 12.30 -10.45
N GLN A 44 1.54 11.74 -9.29
CA GLN A 44 2.80 12.00 -8.59
C GLN A 44 3.89 10.96 -8.92
N GLY A 45 3.64 10.08 -9.87
CA GLY A 45 4.64 9.12 -10.31
C GLY A 45 4.62 7.77 -9.59
N ALA A 46 3.62 7.50 -8.77
CA ALA A 46 3.51 6.21 -8.08
C ALA A 46 3.20 5.08 -9.07
N ALA A 47 3.76 3.91 -8.82
CA ALA A 47 3.42 2.71 -9.57
C ALA A 47 2.17 2.06 -8.97
N ILE A 48 1.36 1.42 -9.81
CA ILE A 48 0.14 0.74 -9.38
C ILE A 48 0.34 -0.76 -9.48
N GLU A 49 -0.15 -1.49 -8.47
CA GLU A 49 -0.25 -2.94 -8.55
C GLU A 49 -1.70 -3.37 -8.33
N THR A 50 -2.01 -4.57 -8.81
CA THR A 50 -3.39 -5.06 -8.85
C THR A 50 -3.79 -5.84 -7.60
N SER A 51 -2.87 -6.08 -6.69
CA SER A 51 -3.17 -6.82 -5.46
C SER A 51 -2.20 -6.41 -4.36
N PRO A 52 -2.57 -6.63 -3.08
CA PRO A 52 -1.66 -6.39 -1.97
C PRO A 52 -0.38 -7.21 -2.07
N GLY A 53 -0.47 -8.48 -2.49
CA GLY A 53 0.70 -9.32 -2.65
C GLY A 53 1.65 -8.79 -3.70
N ALA A 54 1.13 -8.26 -4.81
CA ALA A 54 1.96 -7.67 -5.85
C ALA A 54 2.68 -6.42 -5.34
N VAL A 55 2.04 -5.61 -4.51
CA VAL A 55 2.71 -4.47 -3.86
C VAL A 55 3.85 -4.98 -2.98
N ALA A 56 3.57 -5.95 -2.12
CA ALA A 56 4.59 -6.47 -1.19
C ALA A 56 5.78 -7.09 -1.93
N GLY A 57 5.53 -7.74 -3.06
CA GLY A 57 6.60 -8.33 -3.87
C GLY A 57 7.51 -7.31 -4.53
N ALA A 58 7.06 -6.06 -4.66
CA ALA A 58 7.81 -4.99 -5.33
C ALA A 58 8.59 -4.11 -4.36
N VAL A 59 8.36 -4.23 -3.05
CA VAL A 59 8.92 -3.34 -2.04
C VAL A 59 9.42 -4.14 -0.84
N ASP A 60 10.17 -3.50 0.07
CA ASP A 60 10.63 -4.14 1.30
C ASP A 60 9.82 -3.73 2.53
N ARG A 61 8.92 -2.79 2.40
CA ARG A 61 8.03 -2.36 3.48
C ARG A 61 6.70 -1.89 2.90
N THR A 62 5.62 -2.19 3.61
CA THR A 62 4.27 -1.86 3.16
C THR A 62 3.48 -1.22 4.29
N ILE A 63 2.78 -0.14 3.98
CA ILE A 63 1.85 0.52 4.90
C ILE A 63 0.44 0.17 4.48
N CYS A 64 -0.37 -0.31 5.42
CA CYS A 64 -1.78 -0.62 5.22
C CYS A 64 -2.64 0.37 5.96
N MET A 65 -3.56 1.04 5.25
CA MET A 65 -4.55 1.94 5.85
C MET A 65 -5.93 1.48 5.41
N VAL A 66 -6.46 0.49 6.09
CA VAL A 66 -7.77 -0.06 5.78
C VAL A 66 -8.76 0.23 6.91
N GLU A 67 -10.05 0.15 6.61
CA GLU A 67 -11.08 0.66 7.51
C GLU A 67 -11.66 -0.41 8.44
N THR A 68 -11.54 -1.69 8.11
CA THR A 68 -12.12 -2.76 8.90
C THR A 68 -11.12 -3.88 9.15
N THR A 69 -11.42 -4.69 10.19
CA THR A 69 -10.61 -5.87 10.49
C THR A 69 -10.64 -6.87 9.33
N ASP A 70 -11.80 -7.05 8.71
CA ASP A 70 -11.94 -7.97 7.57
C ASP A 70 -11.07 -7.52 6.39
N GLN A 71 -11.02 -6.21 6.13
CA GLN A 71 -10.15 -5.67 5.09
C GLN A 71 -8.68 -5.90 5.43
N ALA A 72 -8.30 -5.70 6.68
CA ALA A 72 -6.91 -5.93 7.11
C ALA A 72 -6.53 -7.39 6.92
N GLU A 73 -7.40 -8.34 7.29
CA GLU A 73 -7.14 -9.75 7.06
C GLU A 73 -6.98 -10.07 5.58
N ALA A 74 -7.88 -9.57 4.75
CA ALA A 74 -7.81 -9.82 3.30
C ALA A 74 -6.53 -9.28 2.70
N VAL A 75 -6.08 -8.09 3.14
CA VAL A 75 -4.86 -7.46 2.63
C VAL A 75 -3.62 -8.24 3.06
N ILE A 76 -3.58 -8.72 4.27
CA ILE A 76 -2.36 -9.34 4.81
C ILE A 76 -2.30 -10.83 4.50
N ILE A 77 -3.36 -11.58 4.79
CA ILE A 77 -3.36 -13.05 4.71
C ILE A 77 -4.34 -13.62 3.70
N GLY A 78 -5.04 -12.81 2.93
CA GLY A 78 -5.95 -13.29 1.89
C GLY A 78 -5.20 -13.98 0.75
N ASP A 79 -5.96 -14.51 -0.22
CA ASP A 79 -5.39 -15.29 -1.33
C ASP A 79 -4.38 -14.49 -2.16
N GLN A 80 -4.54 -13.18 -2.22
CA GLN A 80 -3.59 -12.30 -2.91
C GLN A 80 -3.02 -11.27 -1.93
N GLY A 81 -2.94 -11.62 -0.65
CA GLY A 81 -2.46 -10.75 0.39
C GLY A 81 -0.95 -10.61 0.42
N ILE A 82 -0.49 -9.72 1.30
CA ILE A 82 0.93 -9.37 1.42
C ILE A 82 1.79 -10.62 1.65
N ILE A 83 1.32 -11.54 2.50
CA ILE A 83 2.10 -12.70 2.90
C ILE A 83 2.41 -13.62 1.72
N THR A 84 1.64 -13.55 0.63
CA THR A 84 1.85 -14.43 -0.52
C THR A 84 3.13 -14.11 -1.26
N ARG A 85 3.63 -12.88 -1.17
CA ARG A 85 4.80 -12.44 -1.91
C ARG A 85 5.84 -11.72 -1.05
N ALA A 86 5.57 -11.48 0.21
CA ALA A 86 6.51 -10.78 1.08
C ALA A 86 7.76 -11.66 1.29
N GLN A 87 8.91 -11.05 1.15
CA GLN A 87 10.18 -11.74 1.38
C GLN A 87 10.58 -11.67 2.85
N ALA A 88 11.53 -12.49 3.26
CA ALA A 88 12.06 -12.44 4.60
C ALA A 88 12.58 -11.04 4.92
N GLY A 89 12.22 -10.51 6.10
CA GLY A 89 12.61 -9.17 6.49
C GLY A 89 11.64 -8.08 6.06
N HIS A 90 10.54 -8.43 5.35
CA HIS A 90 9.54 -7.45 4.96
C HIS A 90 8.83 -6.87 6.18
N ILE A 91 8.67 -5.56 6.22
CA ILE A 91 8.01 -4.86 7.32
C ILE A 91 6.63 -4.42 6.87
N VAL A 92 5.61 -4.74 7.67
CA VAL A 92 4.24 -4.32 7.43
C VAL A 92 3.79 -3.44 8.58
N LEU A 93 3.37 -2.22 8.25
CA LEU A 93 2.74 -1.31 9.20
C LEU A 93 1.24 -1.27 8.90
N CYS A 94 0.46 -1.89 9.76
CA CYS A 94 -0.98 -1.87 9.61
C CYS A 94 -1.57 -0.79 10.51
N MET A 95 -2.03 0.29 9.89
CA MET A 95 -2.60 1.44 10.59
C MET A 95 -4.10 1.48 10.29
N SER A 96 -4.87 1.03 11.23
CA SER A 96 -6.32 0.90 11.07
C SER A 96 -7.03 1.75 12.11
N THR A 97 -8.17 2.32 11.73
CA THR A 97 -8.97 3.16 12.64
C THR A 97 -10.05 2.35 13.38
N ILE A 98 -9.96 1.09 13.38
CA ILE A 98 -10.91 0.23 14.08
C ILE A 98 -10.76 0.32 15.58
#